data_6864a85d150e8ee4135ab840aca6d56a
#
_entry.id   6864a85d150e8ee4135ab840aca6d56a
#
_cell.length_a   1.000
_cell.length_b   1.000
_cell.length_c   1.000
_cell.angle_alpha   90.00
_cell.angle_beta   90.00
_cell.angle_gamma   90.00
#
_symmetry.space_group_name_H-M   'P 1'
#
loop_
_entity.id
_entity.type
_entity.pdbx_description
1 polymer ?
#
loop_
_entity_poly.entity_id
_entity_poly.type
_entity_poly.pdbx_seq_one_letter_code
_entity_poly.pdbx_strand_id
1 'polypeptide(L)'
;MKKILMLAIMAITMGMSANAQVQFSKFKFYVADIMNFNHLQLETRFKVTSERNLKYIHMYFSPVNSVGDAIGVFNANAKYSKYHHIYATGPFKPQKSYTKHFDPYYIEGKRPTPFPYKVIIDYMGGGSDTIRITKENIKTYFPSLKWIDVDNE
;
A
#
# COMPACT_ATOMS: atom_id res chain seq x y z
N MET A 1 27.01 35.53 45.55
CA MET A 1 26.13 34.37 45.32
C MET A 1 25.60 34.45 43.89
N LYS A 2 26.18 33.70 42.96
CA LYS A 2 25.77 33.66 41.56
C LYS A 2 24.70 32.57 41.39
N LYS A 3 23.47 32.98 41.09
CA LYS A 3 22.39 32.02 40.74
C LYS A 3 22.65 31.54 39.32
N ILE A 4 23.04 30.32 39.20
CA ILE A 4 23.14 29.62 37.92
C ILE A 4 21.71 29.26 37.51
N LEU A 5 21.20 29.96 36.50
CA LEU A 5 19.93 29.64 35.86
C LEU A 5 20.20 28.48 34.92
N MET A 6 19.87 27.28 35.35
CA MET A 6 19.89 26.09 34.51
C MET A 6 18.69 26.15 33.55
N LEU A 7 18.96 26.59 32.31
CA LEU A 7 17.97 26.51 31.25
C LEU A 7 17.91 25.04 30.81
N ALA A 8 16.90 24.32 31.29
CA ALA A 8 16.57 23.01 30.77
C ALA A 8 15.98 23.21 29.35
N ILE A 9 16.82 23.02 28.35
CA ILE A 9 16.35 22.87 26.96
C ILE A 9 15.63 21.51 26.92
N MET A 10 14.32 21.54 27.13
CA MET A 10 13.46 20.44 26.72
C MET A 10 13.55 20.38 25.19
N ALA A 11 14.39 19.50 24.69
CA ALA A 11 14.28 19.03 23.31
C ALA A 11 12.92 18.33 23.19
N ILE A 12 11.92 19.09 22.79
CA ILE A 12 10.67 18.52 22.29
C ILE A 12 11.07 17.82 21.00
N THR A 13 11.42 16.56 21.10
CA THR A 13 11.36 15.63 19.97
C THR A 13 9.89 15.55 19.60
N MET A 14 9.42 16.53 18.82
CA MET A 14 8.22 16.34 18.03
C MET A 14 8.54 15.12 17.16
N GLY A 15 8.01 13.98 17.57
CA GLY A 15 7.91 12.83 16.70
C GLY A 15 7.21 13.34 15.46
N MET A 16 7.99 13.63 14.41
CA MET A 16 7.45 13.84 13.10
C MET A 16 6.80 12.49 12.76
N SER A 17 5.51 12.37 13.05
CA SER A 17 4.70 11.35 12.45
C SER A 17 4.91 11.58 10.95
N ALA A 18 5.65 10.68 10.33
CA ALA A 18 5.91 10.76 8.91
C ALA A 18 4.54 10.81 8.24
N ASN A 19 4.14 12.01 7.81
CA ASN A 19 2.88 12.19 7.13
C ASN A 19 2.92 11.28 5.91
N ALA A 20 1.99 10.32 5.88
CA ALA A 20 1.90 9.43 4.74
C ALA A 20 1.85 10.27 3.47
N GLN A 21 2.65 9.93 2.46
CA GLN A 21 2.63 10.62 1.16
C GLN A 21 1.39 10.24 0.35
N VAL A 22 0.82 9.09 0.66
CA VAL A 22 -0.38 8.52 0.06
C VAL A 22 -1.11 7.69 1.11
N GLN A 23 -2.44 7.71 1.09
CA GLN A 23 -3.27 6.89 1.97
C GLN A 23 -4.27 6.11 1.13
N PHE A 24 -4.29 4.79 1.28
CA PHE A 24 -5.16 3.89 0.55
C PHE A 24 -6.43 3.61 1.36
N SER A 25 -7.54 4.22 0.98
CA SER A 25 -8.84 3.95 1.61
C SER A 25 -9.46 2.64 1.16
N LYS A 26 -8.98 2.09 0.02
CA LYS A 26 -9.41 0.81 -0.53
C LYS A 26 -8.24 0.10 -1.20
N PHE A 27 -8.06 -1.17 -0.85
CA PHE A 27 -7.09 -2.07 -1.47
C PHE A 27 -7.68 -3.47 -1.38
N LYS A 28 -8.39 -3.89 -2.45
CA LYS A 28 -9.27 -5.06 -2.35
C LYS A 28 -9.45 -5.74 -3.68
N PHE A 29 -9.49 -7.08 -3.67
CA PHE A 29 -9.94 -7.86 -4.80
C PHE A 29 -11.47 -7.85 -4.92
N TYR A 30 -11.94 -7.74 -6.14
CA TYR A 30 -13.32 -8.02 -6.55
C TYR A 30 -13.34 -9.25 -7.43
N VAL A 31 -14.41 -10.02 -7.30
CA VAL A 31 -14.69 -11.08 -8.26
C VAL A 31 -15.50 -10.47 -9.38
N ALA A 32 -14.95 -10.48 -10.58
CA ALA A 32 -15.68 -10.21 -11.80
C ALA A 32 -16.04 -11.58 -12.42
N ASP A 33 -17.32 -11.87 -12.51
CA ASP A 33 -17.79 -13.10 -13.16
C ASP A 33 -17.81 -12.87 -14.68
N ILE A 34 -16.77 -13.31 -15.35
CA ILE A 34 -16.65 -13.20 -16.81
C ILE A 34 -16.56 -14.63 -17.36
N MET A 35 -17.57 -15.08 -18.06
CA MET A 35 -17.59 -16.36 -18.77
C MET A 35 -17.30 -17.60 -17.91
N ASN A 36 -17.89 -17.71 -16.72
CA ASN A 36 -17.72 -18.83 -15.78
C ASN A 36 -16.30 -19.01 -15.19
N PHE A 37 -15.44 -18.02 -15.32
CA PHE A 37 -14.14 -18.00 -14.65
C PHE A 37 -14.14 -16.98 -13.52
N ASN A 38 -13.61 -17.35 -12.37
CA ASN A 38 -13.40 -16.45 -11.23
C ASN A 38 -12.24 -15.50 -11.52
N HIS A 39 -12.56 -14.35 -12.11
CA HIS A 39 -11.59 -13.28 -12.32
C HIS A 39 -11.53 -12.39 -11.08
N LEU A 40 -10.33 -12.15 -10.58
CA LEU A 40 -10.09 -11.18 -9.53
C LEU A 40 -9.57 -9.89 -10.13
N GLN A 41 -10.28 -8.80 -9.92
CA GLN A 41 -9.81 -7.46 -10.25
C GLN A 41 -9.38 -6.76 -8.96
N LEU A 42 -8.17 -6.19 -8.95
CA LEU A 42 -7.72 -5.39 -7.82
C LEU A 42 -8.17 -3.94 -8.00
N GLU A 43 -8.99 -3.45 -7.08
CA GLU A 43 -9.34 -2.04 -6.98
C GLU A 43 -8.53 -1.38 -5.87
N THR A 44 -7.92 -0.25 -6.20
CA THR A 44 -7.28 0.64 -5.24
C THR A 44 -7.95 2.01 -5.27
N ARG A 45 -8.23 2.55 -4.10
CA ARG A 45 -8.61 3.95 -3.94
C ARG A 45 -7.65 4.61 -2.98
N PHE A 46 -7.04 5.70 -3.40
CA PHE A 46 -6.06 6.40 -2.59
C PHE A 46 -6.21 7.91 -2.69
N LYS A 47 -5.80 8.58 -1.63
CA LYS A 47 -5.64 10.03 -1.55
C LYS A 47 -4.17 10.38 -1.52
N VAL A 48 -3.77 11.35 -2.32
CA VAL A 48 -2.43 11.94 -2.27
C VAL A 48 -2.39 12.94 -1.13
N THR A 49 -1.55 12.67 -0.14
CA THR A 49 -1.34 13.52 1.04
C THR A 49 -0.02 14.30 0.96
N SER A 50 0.85 13.91 0.03
CA SER A 50 2.06 14.67 -0.34
C SER A 50 1.70 16.06 -0.86
N GLU A 51 2.59 17.02 -0.66
CA GLU A 51 2.54 18.35 -1.28
C GLU A 51 3.07 18.36 -2.72
N ARG A 52 3.77 17.29 -3.11
CA ARG A 52 4.35 17.11 -4.44
C ARG A 52 3.43 16.27 -5.33
N ASN A 53 3.42 16.56 -6.63
CA ASN A 53 2.77 15.70 -7.61
C ASN A 53 3.50 14.35 -7.70
N LEU A 54 2.74 13.27 -7.69
CA LEU A 54 3.29 11.93 -7.85
C LEU A 54 3.24 11.52 -9.33
N LYS A 55 4.31 10.85 -9.77
CA LYS A 55 4.44 10.33 -11.13
C LYS A 55 3.95 8.89 -11.21
N TYR A 56 4.48 8.02 -10.34
CA TYR A 56 4.07 6.64 -10.21
C TYR A 56 3.84 6.27 -8.76
N ILE A 57 2.94 5.32 -8.54
CA ILE A 57 2.75 4.64 -7.26
C ILE A 57 2.86 3.15 -7.54
N HIS A 58 3.93 2.54 -7.06
CA HIS A 58 4.17 1.10 -7.16
C HIS A 58 3.67 0.43 -5.89
N MET A 59 2.86 -0.60 -6.03
CA MET A 59 2.30 -1.37 -4.92
C MET A 59 2.74 -2.83 -5.06
N TYR A 60 3.40 -3.33 -4.03
CA TYR A 60 3.83 -4.71 -3.92
C TYR A 60 3.00 -5.40 -2.86
N PHE A 61 2.41 -6.52 -3.20
CA PHE A 61 1.51 -7.23 -2.32
C PHE A 61 1.59 -8.74 -2.50
N SER A 62 1.13 -9.46 -1.49
CA SER A 62 0.92 -10.90 -1.51
C SER A 62 -0.57 -11.17 -1.31
N PRO A 63 -1.21 -11.99 -2.14
CA PRO A 63 -2.54 -12.51 -1.83
C PRO A 63 -2.44 -13.46 -0.64
N VAL A 64 -3.32 -13.27 0.35
CA VAL A 64 -3.34 -14.12 1.55
C VAL A 64 -4.73 -14.74 1.75
N ASN A 65 -4.76 -15.93 2.32
CA ASN A 65 -5.99 -16.59 2.73
C ASN A 65 -6.52 -16.00 4.06
N SER A 66 -7.60 -16.58 4.59
CA SER A 66 -8.24 -16.10 5.82
C SER A 66 -7.42 -16.33 7.09
N VAL A 67 -6.40 -17.16 7.04
CA VAL A 67 -5.51 -17.45 8.17
C VAL A 67 -4.14 -16.79 8.04
N GLY A 68 -3.89 -16.07 6.93
CA GLY A 68 -2.68 -15.28 6.74
C GLY A 68 -1.62 -15.92 5.84
N ASP A 69 -1.84 -17.16 5.38
CA ASP A 69 -0.86 -17.79 4.48
C ASP A 69 -0.85 -17.10 3.13
N ALA A 70 0.34 -16.86 2.60
CA ALA A 70 0.52 -16.36 1.26
C ALA A 70 0.12 -17.44 0.24
N ILE A 71 -0.85 -17.11 -0.59
CA ILE A 71 -1.32 -17.99 -1.65
C ILE A 71 -0.98 -17.41 -3.02
N GLY A 72 -0.70 -18.29 -3.97
CA GLY A 72 -0.45 -17.86 -5.33
C GLY A 72 -1.75 -17.58 -6.08
N VAL A 73 -1.69 -16.61 -6.97
CA VAL A 73 -2.71 -16.36 -7.98
C VAL A 73 -2.05 -16.26 -9.35
N PHE A 74 -2.78 -16.57 -10.41
CA PHE A 74 -2.31 -16.36 -11.77
C PHE A 74 -2.54 -14.91 -12.18
N ASN A 75 -1.55 -14.29 -12.79
CA ASN A 75 -1.75 -13.00 -13.44
C ASN A 75 -2.28 -13.17 -14.88
N ALA A 76 -2.58 -12.07 -15.55
CA ALA A 76 -3.09 -12.07 -16.93
C ALA A 76 -2.18 -12.81 -17.95
N ASN A 77 -0.91 -13.01 -17.64
CA ASN A 77 0.04 -13.78 -18.46
C ASN A 77 0.12 -15.25 -18.05
N ALA A 78 -0.85 -15.77 -17.30
CA ALA A 78 -0.90 -17.14 -16.75
C ALA A 78 0.32 -17.52 -15.90
N LYS A 79 1.00 -16.53 -15.31
CA LYS A 79 2.12 -16.75 -14.39
C LYS A 79 1.61 -16.83 -12.95
N TYR A 80 1.81 -18.00 -12.33
CA TYR A 80 1.51 -18.21 -10.92
C TYR A 80 2.54 -17.54 -10.03
N SER A 81 2.10 -16.74 -9.06
CA SER A 81 2.99 -16.08 -8.09
C SER A 81 2.27 -15.81 -6.78
N LYS A 82 3.02 -15.89 -5.68
CA LYS A 82 2.62 -15.39 -4.36
C LYS A 82 2.95 -13.90 -4.17
N TYR A 83 3.78 -13.32 -5.06
CA TYR A 83 4.24 -11.94 -4.97
C TYR A 83 3.88 -11.18 -6.23
N HIS A 84 3.21 -10.06 -6.07
CA HIS A 84 2.71 -9.25 -7.17
C HIS A 84 3.19 -7.82 -7.05
N HIS A 85 3.40 -7.21 -8.21
CA HIS A 85 3.73 -5.81 -8.37
C HIS A 85 2.78 -5.18 -9.38
N ILE A 86 2.17 -4.09 -8.99
CA ILE A 86 1.35 -3.24 -9.86
C ILE A 86 1.80 -1.80 -9.70
N TYR A 87 1.51 -0.97 -10.69
CA TYR A 87 1.76 0.46 -10.57
C TYR A 87 0.66 1.29 -11.21
N ALA A 88 0.38 2.41 -10.60
CA ALA A 88 -0.51 3.43 -11.13
C ALA A 88 0.32 4.57 -11.73
N THR A 89 -0.07 5.01 -12.93
CA THR A 89 0.56 6.13 -13.64
C THR A 89 -0.24 7.40 -13.43
N GLY A 90 0.46 8.46 -12.98
CA GLY A 90 -0.09 9.80 -12.76
C GLY A 90 -0.17 10.65 -14.03
N PRO A 91 -0.17 11.98 -13.90
CA PRO A 91 0.14 12.74 -12.69
C PRO A 91 -0.95 12.71 -11.62
N PHE A 92 -0.54 12.45 -10.37
CA PHE A 92 -1.43 12.50 -9.22
C PHE A 92 -1.17 13.78 -8.43
N LYS A 93 -2.18 14.64 -8.36
CA LYS A 93 -2.08 15.96 -7.72
C LYS A 93 -2.28 15.86 -6.20
N PRO A 94 -1.62 16.75 -5.41
CA PRO A 94 -1.82 16.87 -3.98
C PRO A 94 -3.30 16.99 -3.59
N GLN A 95 -3.65 16.40 -2.46
CA GLN A 95 -5.00 16.43 -1.83
C GLN A 95 -6.14 15.85 -2.70
N LYS A 96 -5.83 15.21 -3.83
CA LYS A 96 -6.82 14.55 -4.70
C LYS A 96 -6.89 13.06 -4.40
N SER A 97 -8.08 12.50 -4.61
CA SER A 97 -8.33 11.07 -4.53
C SER A 97 -8.46 10.46 -5.92
N TYR A 98 -8.00 9.23 -6.06
CA TYR A 98 -7.99 8.49 -7.30
C TYR A 98 -8.46 7.06 -7.06
N THR A 99 -9.15 6.50 -8.04
CA THR A 99 -9.49 5.07 -8.07
C THR A 99 -8.81 4.45 -9.28
N LYS A 100 -8.17 3.30 -9.09
CA LYS A 100 -7.52 2.51 -10.14
C LYS A 100 -7.97 1.07 -10.03
N HIS A 101 -8.16 0.47 -11.21
CA HIS A 101 -8.45 -0.93 -11.38
C HIS A 101 -7.29 -1.57 -12.11
N PHE A 102 -6.87 -2.75 -11.65
CA PHE A 102 -5.78 -3.49 -12.25
C PHE A 102 -6.31 -4.79 -12.81
N ASP A 103 -5.64 -5.27 -13.85
CA ASP A 103 -6.07 -6.39 -14.67
C ASP A 103 -6.34 -7.66 -13.88
N PRO A 104 -7.21 -8.51 -14.43
CA PRO A 104 -7.72 -9.66 -13.73
C PRO A 104 -6.60 -10.64 -13.35
N TYR A 105 -6.71 -11.13 -12.14
CA TYR A 105 -6.00 -12.29 -11.63
C TYR A 105 -6.96 -13.47 -11.63
N TYR A 106 -6.42 -14.66 -11.76
CA TYR A 106 -7.21 -15.90 -11.73
C TYR A 106 -6.89 -16.66 -10.46
N ILE A 107 -7.92 -17.25 -9.86
CA ILE A 107 -7.76 -18.07 -8.67
C ILE A 107 -8.66 -19.30 -8.75
N GLU A 108 -8.16 -20.39 -8.21
CA GLU A 108 -8.94 -21.56 -7.86
C GLU A 108 -9.29 -21.48 -6.37
N GLY A 109 -10.59 -21.44 -6.05
CA GLY A 109 -11.06 -21.47 -4.67
C GLY A 109 -11.56 -20.13 -4.11
N LYS A 110 -11.32 -19.91 -2.80
CA LYS A 110 -11.83 -18.72 -2.08
C LYS A 110 -11.03 -17.47 -2.41
N ARG A 111 -11.73 -16.35 -2.55
CA ARG A 111 -11.13 -15.04 -2.81
C ARG A 111 -10.13 -14.66 -1.73
N PRO A 112 -8.85 -14.37 -2.09
CA PRO A 112 -7.84 -13.91 -1.16
C PRO A 112 -8.02 -12.43 -0.81
N THR A 113 -7.28 -12.01 0.20
CA THR A 113 -7.07 -10.59 0.52
C THR A 113 -5.73 -10.14 -0.04
N PRO A 114 -5.64 -9.05 -0.81
CA PRO A 114 -4.35 -8.50 -1.21
C PRO A 114 -3.71 -7.86 0.02
N PHE A 115 -2.54 -8.34 0.44
CA PHE A 115 -1.82 -7.83 1.60
C PHE A 115 -0.56 -7.08 1.16
N PRO A 116 -0.53 -5.74 1.29
CA PRO A 116 0.60 -4.94 0.84
C PRO A 116 1.79 -5.11 1.78
N TYR A 117 3.01 -5.21 1.21
CA TYR A 117 4.25 -5.25 2.00
C TYR A 117 5.23 -4.13 1.64
N LYS A 118 5.06 -3.47 0.48
CA LYS A 118 5.90 -2.36 0.05
C LYS A 118 5.16 -1.43 -0.89
N VAL A 119 5.37 -0.13 -0.73
CA VAL A 119 4.93 0.92 -1.65
C VAL A 119 6.16 1.74 -2.06
N ILE A 120 6.30 2.06 -3.36
CA ILE A 120 7.29 3.01 -3.85
C ILE A 120 6.54 4.15 -4.53
N ILE A 121 6.92 5.37 -4.22
CA ILE A 121 6.32 6.58 -4.75
C ILE A 121 7.38 7.34 -5.52
N ASP A 122 7.16 7.53 -6.82
CA ASP A 122 8.01 8.36 -7.65
C ASP A 122 7.35 9.74 -7.84
N TYR A 123 8.13 10.78 -7.73
CA TYR A 123 7.67 12.16 -7.84
C TYR A 123 7.87 12.74 -9.24
N MET A 124 6.94 13.62 -9.65
CA MET A 124 7.17 14.49 -10.80
C MET A 124 8.33 15.44 -10.48
N GLY A 125 9.33 15.49 -11.30
CA GLY A 125 10.55 16.27 -11.02
C GLY A 125 11.65 15.50 -10.30
N GLY A 126 11.47 14.20 -10.10
CA GLY A 126 12.50 13.29 -9.61
C GLY A 126 12.43 12.95 -8.13
N GLY A 127 13.17 11.93 -7.76
CA GLY A 127 13.17 11.33 -6.42
C GLY A 127 12.10 10.29 -6.20
N SER A 128 12.36 9.39 -5.27
CA SER A 128 11.46 8.30 -4.89
C SER A 128 11.49 8.07 -3.39
N ASP A 129 10.36 7.68 -2.83
CA ASP A 129 10.26 7.18 -1.46
C ASP A 129 9.88 5.70 -1.48
N THR A 130 10.58 4.91 -0.68
CA THR A 130 10.26 3.49 -0.48
C THR A 130 9.73 3.28 0.92
N ILE A 131 8.51 2.76 1.00
CA ILE A 131 7.80 2.52 2.25
C ILE A 131 7.62 1.02 2.40
N ARG A 132 8.23 0.43 3.42
CA ARG A 132 7.92 -0.92 3.87
C ARG A 132 6.69 -0.87 4.75
N ILE A 133 5.71 -1.72 4.48
CA ILE A 133 4.50 -1.81 5.30
C ILE A 133 4.78 -2.77 6.45
N THR A 134 4.57 -2.28 7.67
CA THR A 134 4.80 -3.00 8.92
C THR A 134 3.54 -2.93 9.78
N LYS A 135 3.52 -3.70 10.87
CA LYS A 135 2.42 -3.69 11.85
C LYS A 135 2.17 -2.29 12.42
N GLU A 136 3.24 -1.52 12.62
CA GLU A 136 3.20 -0.18 13.22
C GLU A 136 2.63 0.87 12.25
N ASN A 137 2.88 0.72 10.94
CA ASN A 137 2.50 1.75 9.97
C ASN A 137 1.36 1.37 9.02
N ILE A 138 0.88 0.12 9.02
CA ILE A 138 -0.17 -0.32 8.09
C ILE A 138 -1.41 0.58 8.18
N LYS A 139 -1.80 1.00 9.36
CA LYS A 139 -2.98 1.85 9.55
C LYS A 139 -2.80 3.26 9.00
N THR A 140 -1.57 3.74 8.92
CA THR A 140 -1.24 5.05 8.33
C THR A 140 -1.46 5.04 6.83
N TYR A 141 -1.05 3.95 6.16
CA TYR A 141 -1.13 3.83 4.70
C TYR A 141 -2.40 3.11 4.22
N PHE A 142 -2.87 2.10 4.96
CA PHE A 142 -4.02 1.25 4.64
C PHE A 142 -4.97 1.15 5.83
N PRO A 143 -5.71 2.21 6.19
CA PRO A 143 -6.52 2.23 7.42
C PRO A 143 -7.60 1.16 7.46
N SER A 144 -8.08 0.68 6.32
CA SER A 144 -9.10 -0.39 6.23
C SER A 144 -8.55 -1.80 6.41
N LEU A 145 -7.22 -2.01 6.30
CA LEU A 145 -6.61 -3.31 6.46
C LEU A 145 -6.27 -3.60 7.92
N LYS A 146 -6.43 -4.86 8.32
CA LYS A 146 -5.86 -5.39 9.56
C LYS A 146 -4.49 -5.96 9.27
N TRP A 147 -3.59 -5.88 10.24
CA TRP A 147 -2.31 -6.57 10.14
C TRP A 147 -2.54 -8.08 10.15
N ILE A 148 -1.81 -8.77 9.31
CA ILE A 148 -1.76 -10.23 9.22
C ILE A 148 -0.28 -10.58 9.27
N ASP A 149 0.11 -11.44 10.21
CA ASP A 149 1.46 -12.01 10.20
C ASP A 149 1.52 -12.98 9.02
N VAL A 150 2.17 -12.54 7.95
CA VAL A 150 2.38 -13.36 6.76
C VAL A 150 3.67 -14.13 6.98
N ASP A 151 3.59 -15.45 7.07
CA ASP A 151 4.77 -16.31 7.14
C ASP A 151 5.54 -16.16 5.82
N ASN A 152 6.62 -15.40 5.89
CA ASN A 152 7.61 -15.31 4.82
C ASN A 152 8.61 -16.45 5.03
N GLU A 153 8.24 -17.66 4.61
CA GLU A 153 9.23 -18.73 4.40
C GLU A 153 10.02 -18.51 3.12
#